data_8cf138b6d3bac102e59d536839bb7ca3
#
_entry.id   8cf138b6d3bac102e59d536839bb7ca3
#
_cell.length_a   1.000
_cell.length_b   1.000
_cell.length_c   1.000
_cell.angle_alpha   90.00
_cell.angle_beta   90.00
_cell.angle_gamma   90.00
#
_symmetry.space_group_name_H-M   'P 1'
#
loop_
_entity.id
_entity.type
_entity.pdbx_description
1 polymer ?
#
loop_
_entity_poly.entity_id
_entity_poly.type
_entity_poly.pdbx_seq_one_letter_code
_entity_poly.pdbx_strand_id
1 'polypeptide(L)'
;MDYIIREMRKEEYCLLSNFLYEAIYIPDGVEPPPKSIINSPELQEYIFEFGKRKHDKALVAETQGKIVGAIWVRIMNDYGHIDNDTPSLAMSVSKEYRGLGIGSSLLKELLSALKSAGYLKISLSVQKANYAVKMYKQAGFTVVDENSEEYIMVVNL
;
A
#
# COMPACT_ATOMS: atom_id res chain seq x y z
N MET A 1 7.43 -19.68 8.81
CA MET A 1 6.02 -19.32 9.04
C MET A 1 5.24 -19.45 7.74
N ASP A 2 4.13 -20.13 7.80
CA ASP A 2 3.30 -20.33 6.63
C ASP A 2 2.22 -19.26 6.55
N TYR A 3 2.13 -18.61 5.41
CA TYR A 3 1.08 -17.65 5.11
C TYR A 3 0.64 -17.79 3.66
N ILE A 4 -0.55 -17.32 3.37
CA ILE A 4 -1.06 -17.26 2.00
C ILE A 4 -1.36 -15.81 1.63
N ILE A 5 -1.29 -15.53 0.33
CA ILE A 5 -1.70 -14.24 -0.22
C ILE A 5 -2.94 -14.50 -1.07
N ARG A 6 -3.98 -13.73 -0.83
CA ARG A 6 -5.25 -13.85 -1.53
C ARG A 6 -5.91 -12.50 -1.70
N GLU A 7 -6.90 -12.46 -2.55
CA GLU A 7 -7.71 -11.26 -2.70
C GLU A 7 -8.49 -10.99 -1.41
N MET A 8 -8.58 -9.70 -1.03
CA MET A 8 -9.35 -9.26 0.11
C MET A 8 -10.84 -9.37 -0.19
N ARG A 9 -11.61 -9.91 0.76
CA ARG A 9 -13.07 -10.03 0.61
C ARG A 9 -13.76 -8.71 0.97
N LYS A 10 -14.94 -8.47 0.42
CA LYS A 10 -15.70 -7.24 0.69
C LYS A 10 -15.96 -7.02 2.17
N GLU A 11 -16.32 -8.06 2.90
CA GLU A 11 -16.57 -7.99 4.33
C GLU A 11 -15.31 -7.68 5.16
N GLU A 12 -14.13 -7.76 4.55
CA GLU A 12 -12.85 -7.46 5.17
C GLU A 12 -12.37 -6.03 4.92
N TYR A 13 -13.02 -5.30 4.01
CA TYR A 13 -12.58 -3.93 3.64
C TYR A 13 -12.56 -2.98 4.85
N CYS A 14 -13.34 -3.24 5.87
CA CYS A 14 -13.31 -2.45 7.11
C CYS A 14 -11.96 -2.51 7.82
N LEU A 15 -11.14 -3.54 7.55
CA LEU A 15 -9.80 -3.67 8.12
C LEU A 15 -8.80 -2.71 7.47
N LEU A 16 -9.11 -2.14 6.30
CA LEU A 16 -8.19 -1.22 5.62
C LEU A 16 -7.86 0.01 6.44
N SER A 17 -8.78 0.49 7.28
CA SER A 17 -8.49 1.64 8.14
C SER A 17 -7.34 1.35 9.11
N ASN A 18 -7.29 0.14 9.68
CA ASN A 18 -6.20 -0.26 10.56
C ASN A 18 -4.88 -0.41 9.80
N PHE A 19 -4.93 -1.03 8.62
CA PHE A 19 -3.73 -1.17 7.79
C PHE A 19 -3.24 0.17 7.25
N LEU A 20 -4.14 1.09 6.95
CA LEU A 20 -3.76 2.44 6.55
C LEU A 20 -3.06 3.18 7.70
N TYR A 21 -3.59 3.07 8.91
CA TYR A 21 -2.93 3.65 10.09
C TYR A 21 -1.52 3.08 10.26
N GLU A 22 -1.37 1.77 10.14
CA GLU A 22 -0.07 1.09 10.26
C GLU A 22 0.88 1.44 9.10
N ALA A 23 0.36 1.93 7.98
CA ALA A 23 1.17 2.38 6.84
C ALA A 23 1.80 3.76 7.06
N ILE A 24 1.33 4.53 8.03
CA ILE A 24 1.90 5.84 8.33
C ILE A 24 3.32 5.66 8.85
N TYR A 25 4.29 6.31 8.18
CA TYR A 25 5.67 6.25 8.62
C TYR A 25 5.86 7.12 9.86
N ILE A 26 6.41 6.54 10.92
CA ILE A 26 6.70 7.24 12.17
C ILE A 26 8.22 7.27 12.35
N PRO A 27 8.86 8.45 12.30
CA PRO A 27 10.29 8.55 12.54
C PRO A 27 10.66 8.11 13.97
N ASP A 28 11.89 7.63 14.15
CA ASP A 28 12.38 7.25 15.47
C ASP A 28 12.28 8.42 16.44
N GLY A 29 11.79 8.14 17.65
CA GLY A 29 11.65 9.15 18.70
C GLY A 29 10.42 10.05 18.57
N VAL A 30 9.60 9.84 17.56
CA VAL A 30 8.36 10.59 17.35
C VAL A 30 7.18 9.74 17.81
N GLU A 31 6.27 10.34 18.58
CA GLU A 31 5.05 9.65 18.98
C GLU A 31 4.12 9.45 17.78
N PRO A 32 3.49 8.26 17.66
CA PRO A 32 2.52 8.05 16.60
C PRO A 32 1.31 8.99 16.78
N PRO A 33 0.70 9.43 15.67
CA PRO A 33 -0.51 10.26 15.76
C PRO A 33 -1.67 9.46 16.36
N PRO A 34 -2.68 10.12 16.90
CA PRO A 34 -3.88 9.42 17.38
C PRO A 34 -4.57 8.69 16.22
N LYS A 35 -5.24 7.59 16.53
CA LYS A 35 -5.94 6.79 15.51
C LYS A 35 -7.00 7.58 14.75
N SER A 36 -7.55 8.63 15.36
CA SER A 36 -8.52 9.53 14.71
C SER A 36 -7.97 10.25 13.48
N ILE A 37 -6.64 10.28 13.27
CA ILE A 37 -6.06 10.86 12.06
C ILE A 37 -6.59 10.20 10.79
N ILE A 38 -7.00 8.94 10.87
CA ILE A 38 -7.60 8.19 9.76
C ILE A 38 -8.83 8.92 9.20
N ASN A 39 -9.52 9.69 10.02
CA ASN A 39 -10.72 10.42 9.59
C ASN A 39 -10.41 11.69 8.79
N SER A 40 -9.15 12.06 8.63
CA SER A 40 -8.78 13.20 7.79
C SER A 40 -9.12 12.92 6.32
N PRO A 41 -9.52 13.95 5.54
CA PRO A 41 -9.89 13.75 4.13
C PRO A 41 -8.78 13.11 3.30
N GLU A 42 -7.53 13.48 3.54
CA GLU A 42 -6.37 12.95 2.81
C GLU A 42 -6.22 11.44 3.00
N LEU A 43 -6.44 10.95 4.22
CA LEU A 43 -6.32 9.53 4.50
C LEU A 43 -7.58 8.77 4.09
N GLN A 44 -8.77 9.35 4.23
CA GLN A 44 -10.00 8.73 3.77
C GLN A 44 -10.00 8.47 2.27
N GLU A 45 -9.29 9.29 1.49
CA GLU A 45 -9.18 9.08 0.04
C GLU A 45 -8.67 7.67 -0.30
N TYR A 46 -7.79 7.11 0.56
CA TYR A 46 -7.23 5.77 0.34
C TYR A 46 -8.22 4.64 0.53
N ILE A 47 -9.28 4.84 1.33
CA ILE A 47 -10.11 3.73 1.81
C ILE A 47 -11.62 3.99 1.73
N PHE A 48 -12.06 5.24 1.56
CA PHE A 48 -13.49 5.57 1.60
C PHE A 48 -14.26 4.78 0.56
N GLU A 49 -15.26 4.03 1.01
CA GLU A 49 -16.09 3.18 0.17
C GLU A 49 -15.26 2.27 -0.75
N PHE A 50 -14.20 1.66 -0.19
CA PHE A 50 -13.32 0.80 -0.98
C PHE A 50 -14.09 -0.33 -1.65
N GLY A 51 -13.73 -0.60 -2.91
CA GLY A 51 -14.41 -1.58 -3.76
C GLY A 51 -15.40 -0.99 -4.73
N LYS A 52 -15.81 0.28 -4.54
CA LYS A 52 -16.80 0.93 -5.41
C LYS A 52 -16.19 1.62 -6.63
N ARG A 53 -14.90 1.96 -6.59
CA ARG A 53 -14.22 2.55 -7.74
C ARG A 53 -13.71 1.43 -8.66
N LYS A 54 -13.72 1.70 -9.97
CA LYS A 54 -13.40 0.72 -11.01
C LYS A 54 -12.07 -0.02 -10.81
N HIS A 55 -11.04 0.69 -10.34
CA HIS A 55 -9.69 0.15 -10.23
C HIS A 55 -9.31 -0.26 -8.81
N ASP A 56 -10.26 -0.27 -7.88
CA ASP A 56 -10.02 -0.70 -6.51
C ASP A 56 -9.67 -2.19 -6.49
N LYS A 57 -8.51 -2.53 -5.93
CA LYS A 57 -8.09 -3.91 -5.76
C LYS A 57 -7.23 -4.04 -4.51
N ALA A 58 -7.46 -5.08 -3.72
CA ALA A 58 -6.70 -5.31 -2.50
C ALA A 58 -6.35 -6.79 -2.35
N LEU A 59 -5.13 -7.05 -1.90
CA LEU A 59 -4.66 -8.38 -1.52
C LEU A 59 -4.29 -8.36 -0.04
N VAL A 60 -4.45 -9.51 0.61
CA VAL A 60 -4.07 -9.67 2.02
C VAL A 60 -3.16 -10.87 2.20
N ALA A 61 -2.34 -10.81 3.24
CA ALA A 61 -1.59 -11.95 3.72
C ALA A 61 -2.29 -12.51 4.97
N GLU A 62 -2.56 -13.80 4.95
CA GLU A 62 -3.27 -14.49 6.03
C GLU A 62 -2.42 -15.62 6.58
N THR A 63 -2.33 -15.70 7.90
CA THR A 63 -1.68 -16.81 8.60
C THR A 63 -2.52 -17.21 9.78
N GLN A 64 -2.77 -18.52 9.95
CA GLN A 64 -3.55 -19.06 11.06
C GLN A 64 -4.92 -18.38 11.22
N GLY A 65 -5.57 -18.08 10.10
CA GLY A 65 -6.88 -17.43 10.11
C GLY A 65 -6.86 -15.93 10.40
N LYS A 66 -5.69 -15.32 10.53
CA LYS A 66 -5.54 -13.89 10.84
C LYS A 66 -4.94 -13.14 9.66
N ILE A 67 -5.52 -12.01 9.32
CA ILE A 67 -4.97 -11.12 8.30
C ILE A 67 -3.87 -10.27 8.95
N VAL A 68 -2.64 -10.39 8.43
CA VAL A 68 -1.45 -9.77 9.02
C VAL A 68 -0.79 -8.73 8.11
N GLY A 69 -1.28 -8.57 6.90
CA GLY A 69 -0.79 -7.56 5.97
C GLY A 69 -1.81 -7.31 4.88
N ALA A 70 -1.75 -6.13 4.29
CA ALA A 70 -2.61 -5.74 3.18
C ALA A 70 -1.86 -4.84 2.22
N ILE A 71 -2.15 -4.99 0.94
CA ILE A 71 -1.69 -4.11 -0.13
C ILE A 71 -2.89 -3.79 -1.00
N TRP A 72 -3.05 -2.52 -1.37
CA TRP A 72 -4.18 -2.15 -2.21
C TRP A 72 -3.83 -1.01 -3.14
N VAL A 73 -4.59 -0.90 -4.20
CA VAL A 73 -4.45 0.17 -5.19
C VAL A 73 -5.80 0.84 -5.40
N ARG A 74 -5.73 2.09 -5.75
CA ARG A 74 -6.89 2.91 -6.07
C ARG A 74 -6.41 4.06 -6.94
N ILE A 75 -7.20 4.46 -7.93
CA ILE A 75 -6.95 5.72 -8.62
C ILE A 75 -7.56 6.82 -7.75
N MET A 76 -6.70 7.68 -7.24
CA MET A 76 -7.09 8.72 -6.30
C MET A 76 -6.28 9.98 -6.52
N ASN A 77 -6.84 11.11 -6.08
CA ASN A 77 -6.19 12.40 -6.22
C ASN A 77 -5.29 12.66 -5.00
N ASP A 78 -4.18 11.95 -4.94
CA ASP A 78 -3.19 12.06 -3.86
C ASP A 78 -1.86 12.61 -4.41
N TYR A 79 -0.86 12.74 -3.54
CA TYR A 79 0.46 13.19 -3.95
C TYR A 79 1.12 12.23 -4.96
N GLY A 80 0.85 10.93 -4.84
CA GLY A 80 1.37 9.90 -5.75
C GLY A 80 0.63 9.79 -7.08
N HIS A 81 -0.38 10.62 -7.33
CA HIS A 81 -1.17 10.56 -8.57
C HIS A 81 -0.33 10.97 -9.78
N ILE A 82 -0.30 10.11 -10.78
CA ILE A 82 0.41 10.35 -12.05
C ILE A 82 -0.60 10.67 -13.16
N ASP A 83 -1.56 9.78 -13.38
CA ASP A 83 -2.62 9.94 -14.37
C ASP A 83 -3.81 9.05 -14.01
N ASN A 84 -4.89 9.15 -14.80
CA ASN A 84 -6.14 8.45 -14.51
C ASN A 84 -6.12 6.95 -14.85
N ASP A 85 -5.02 6.44 -15.42
CA ASP A 85 -4.85 5.03 -15.75
C ASP A 85 -3.83 4.33 -14.85
N THR A 86 -3.21 5.08 -13.93
CA THR A 86 -2.16 4.58 -13.05
C THR A 86 -2.64 4.56 -11.61
N PRO A 87 -2.99 3.36 -11.08
CA PRO A 87 -3.39 3.27 -9.67
C PRO A 87 -2.23 3.60 -8.74
N SER A 88 -2.57 4.16 -7.60
CA SER A 88 -1.62 4.41 -6.51
C SER A 88 -1.70 3.29 -5.49
N LEU A 89 -0.55 2.88 -5.00
CA LEU A 89 -0.35 1.74 -4.09
C LEU A 89 -0.23 2.20 -2.64
N ALA A 90 -0.86 1.45 -1.74
CA ALA A 90 -0.60 1.55 -0.30
C ALA A 90 -0.43 0.14 0.27
N MET A 91 0.39 0.00 1.31
CA MET A 91 0.70 -1.30 1.89
C MET A 91 1.13 -1.16 3.34
N SER A 92 0.74 -2.12 4.17
CA SER A 92 1.35 -2.29 5.48
C SER A 92 1.28 -3.75 5.94
N VAL A 93 2.18 -4.08 6.86
CA VAL A 93 2.24 -5.38 7.53
C VAL A 93 2.21 -5.10 9.03
N SER A 94 1.43 -5.87 9.77
CA SER A 94 1.36 -5.75 11.23
C SER A 94 2.75 -5.90 11.86
N LYS A 95 3.04 -5.12 12.89
CA LYS A 95 4.39 -5.02 13.48
C LYS A 95 5.03 -6.36 13.79
N GLU A 96 4.26 -7.28 14.39
CA GLU A 96 4.78 -8.58 14.83
C GLU A 96 5.19 -9.47 13.64
N TYR A 97 4.76 -9.14 12.45
CA TYR A 97 4.99 -9.93 11.25
C TYR A 97 5.93 -9.25 10.26
N ARG A 98 6.55 -8.14 10.64
CA ARG A 98 7.52 -7.43 9.79
C ARG A 98 8.86 -8.16 9.77
N GLY A 99 9.62 -7.95 8.69
CA GLY A 99 10.94 -8.57 8.55
C GLY A 99 10.90 -10.04 8.13
N LEU A 100 9.74 -10.56 7.73
CA LEU A 100 9.55 -11.97 7.35
C LEU A 100 9.32 -12.16 5.85
N GLY A 101 9.44 -11.08 5.06
CA GLY A 101 9.26 -11.15 3.60
C GLY A 101 7.81 -11.02 3.13
N ILE A 102 6.86 -10.82 4.04
CA ILE A 102 5.43 -10.73 3.69
C ILE A 102 5.15 -9.53 2.80
N GLY A 103 5.72 -8.37 3.11
CA GLY A 103 5.54 -7.15 2.29
C GLY A 103 6.04 -7.35 0.87
N SER A 104 7.22 -7.93 0.70
CA SER A 104 7.77 -8.22 -0.62
C SER A 104 6.90 -9.20 -1.40
N SER A 105 6.33 -10.20 -0.73
CA SER A 105 5.45 -11.17 -1.36
C SER A 105 4.12 -10.54 -1.77
N LEU A 106 3.54 -9.69 -0.93
CA LEU A 106 2.34 -8.93 -1.27
C LEU A 106 2.57 -8.06 -2.50
N LEU A 107 3.69 -7.35 -2.53
CA LEU A 107 4.04 -6.48 -3.65
C LEU A 107 4.19 -7.27 -4.94
N LYS A 108 4.93 -8.36 -4.91
CA LYS A 108 5.14 -9.23 -6.07
C LYS A 108 3.82 -9.75 -6.63
N GLU A 109 2.94 -10.25 -5.76
CA GLU A 109 1.65 -10.79 -6.17
C GLU A 109 0.75 -9.71 -6.77
N LEU A 110 0.73 -8.52 -6.17
CA LEU A 110 -0.08 -7.42 -6.70
C LEU A 110 0.41 -6.98 -8.07
N LEU A 111 1.71 -6.78 -8.24
CA LEU A 111 2.28 -6.37 -9.53
C LEU A 111 1.98 -7.39 -10.61
N SER A 112 2.09 -8.68 -10.29
CA SER A 112 1.76 -9.76 -11.23
C SER A 112 0.28 -9.73 -11.60
N ALA A 113 -0.61 -9.56 -10.63
CA ALA A 113 -2.04 -9.52 -10.87
C ALA A 113 -2.44 -8.33 -11.75
N LEU A 114 -1.86 -7.17 -11.50
CA LEU A 114 -2.17 -5.96 -12.25
C LEU A 114 -1.61 -6.02 -13.67
N LYS A 115 -0.42 -6.57 -13.83
CA LYS A 115 0.15 -6.81 -15.17
C LYS A 115 -0.76 -7.72 -15.99
N SER A 116 -1.22 -8.81 -15.41
CA SER A 116 -2.13 -9.75 -16.07
C SER A 116 -3.48 -9.10 -16.40
N ALA A 117 -3.92 -8.13 -15.62
CA ALA A 117 -5.15 -7.38 -15.85
C ALA A 117 -5.00 -6.26 -16.89
N GLY A 118 -3.80 -6.04 -17.42
CA GLY A 118 -3.55 -5.06 -18.48
C GLY A 118 -3.10 -3.68 -18.02
N TYR A 119 -2.82 -3.48 -16.73
CA TYR A 119 -2.28 -2.21 -16.26
C TYR A 119 -0.84 -2.03 -16.74
N LEU A 120 -0.49 -0.80 -17.10
CA LEU A 120 0.83 -0.49 -17.67
C LEU A 120 1.83 -0.03 -16.61
N LYS A 121 1.37 0.60 -15.55
CA LYS A 121 2.25 1.10 -14.48
C LYS A 121 1.48 1.35 -13.19
N ILE A 122 2.22 1.42 -12.09
CA ILE A 122 1.71 1.66 -10.75
C ILE A 122 2.58 2.73 -10.11
N SER A 123 1.97 3.62 -9.33
CA SER A 123 2.69 4.65 -8.59
C SER A 123 2.53 4.49 -7.08
N LEU A 124 3.39 5.15 -6.34
CA LEU A 124 3.27 5.29 -4.89
C LEU A 124 3.98 6.55 -4.43
N SER A 125 3.63 7.01 -3.24
CA SER A 125 4.42 7.99 -2.50
C SER A 125 4.97 7.33 -1.25
N VAL A 126 6.19 7.67 -0.87
CA VAL A 126 6.87 7.07 0.27
C VAL A 126 7.82 8.08 0.91
N GLN A 127 7.85 8.11 2.25
CA GLN A 127 8.80 8.93 2.99
C GLN A 127 10.23 8.48 2.66
N LYS A 128 11.12 9.45 2.37
CA LYS A 128 12.51 9.17 1.99
C LYS A 128 13.26 8.36 3.05
N ALA A 129 12.94 8.58 4.32
CA ALA A 129 13.57 7.88 5.43
C ALA A 129 12.98 6.49 5.71
N ASN A 130 11.90 6.12 5.04
CA ASN A 130 11.27 4.82 5.22
C ASN A 130 12.12 3.72 4.57
N TYR A 131 12.46 2.69 5.33
CA TYR A 131 13.25 1.58 4.81
C TYR A 131 12.57 0.83 3.65
N ALA A 132 11.26 0.95 3.51
CA ALA A 132 10.50 0.35 2.41
C ALA A 132 10.92 0.87 1.03
N VAL A 133 11.56 2.05 0.95
CA VAL A 133 12.11 2.58 -0.31
C VAL A 133 13.00 1.55 -0.97
N LYS A 134 13.86 0.86 -0.20
CA LYS A 134 14.75 -0.17 -0.73
C LYS A 134 13.98 -1.33 -1.33
N MET A 135 12.92 -1.78 -0.67
CA MET A 135 12.06 -2.85 -1.17
C MET A 135 11.39 -2.45 -2.48
N TYR A 136 10.89 -1.22 -2.57
CA TYR A 136 10.28 -0.73 -3.81
C TYR A 136 11.30 -0.66 -4.96
N LYS A 137 12.49 -0.15 -4.69
CA LYS A 137 13.57 -0.13 -5.70
C LYS A 137 13.93 -1.53 -6.17
N GLN A 138 14.02 -2.49 -5.28
CA GLN A 138 14.30 -3.88 -5.63
C GLN A 138 13.19 -4.50 -6.49
N ALA A 139 11.95 -4.04 -6.34
CA ALA A 139 10.83 -4.49 -7.15
C ALA A 139 10.74 -3.79 -8.51
N GLY A 140 11.63 -2.84 -8.79
CA GLY A 140 11.69 -2.15 -10.08
C GLY A 140 11.14 -0.73 -10.08
N PHE A 141 10.68 -0.23 -8.93
CA PHE A 141 10.22 1.16 -8.84
C PHE A 141 11.38 2.14 -8.97
N THR A 142 11.14 3.23 -9.67
CA THR A 142 12.10 4.33 -9.81
C THR A 142 11.47 5.62 -9.32
N VAL A 143 12.31 6.53 -8.80
CA VAL A 143 11.87 7.85 -8.37
C VAL A 143 11.61 8.72 -9.60
N VAL A 144 10.40 9.26 -9.71
CA VAL A 144 10.01 10.16 -10.81
C VAL A 144 9.79 11.58 -10.36
N ASP A 145 9.57 11.80 -9.07
CA ASP A 145 9.44 13.13 -8.48
C ASP A 145 9.72 13.05 -6.99
N GLU A 146 9.95 14.19 -6.36
CA GLU A 146 10.19 14.26 -4.93
C GLU A 146 9.93 15.64 -4.36
N ASN A 147 9.63 15.71 -3.08
CA ASN A 147 9.67 16.93 -2.29
C ASN A 147 10.73 16.76 -1.19
N SER A 148 10.72 17.63 -0.16
CA SER A 148 11.72 17.56 0.91
C SER A 148 11.64 16.26 1.72
N GLU A 149 10.48 15.60 1.80
CA GLU A 149 10.24 14.47 2.68
C GLU A 149 9.90 13.17 1.95
N GLU A 150 9.33 13.24 0.74
CA GLU A 150 8.76 12.09 0.05
C GLU A 150 9.28 11.91 -1.36
N TYR A 151 9.36 10.65 -1.79
CA TYR A 151 9.52 10.27 -3.19
C TYR A 151 8.17 9.91 -3.79
N ILE A 152 7.96 10.25 -5.06
CA ILE A 152 6.97 9.60 -5.91
C ILE A 152 7.71 8.58 -6.75
N MET A 153 7.28 7.33 -6.69
CA MET A 153 7.92 6.24 -7.42
C MET A 153 6.92 5.57 -8.36
N VAL A 154 7.42 5.06 -9.46
CA VAL A 154 6.62 4.38 -10.49
C VAL A 154 7.34 3.11 -10.91
N VAL A 155 6.58 2.06 -11.17
CA VAL A 155 7.05 0.85 -11.84
C VAL A 155 6.26 0.64 -13.12
N ASN A 156 6.95 0.26 -14.19
CA ASN A 156 6.33 -0.18 -15.43
C ASN A 156 6.10 -1.68 -15.36
N LEU A 157 4.91 -2.13 -15.75
CA LEU A 157 4.52 -3.53 -15.66
C LEU A 157 4.74 -4.32 -16.96
#